data_d136e124d4abcf934839a9e4d9e28a55
#
_entry.id   d136e124d4abcf934839a9e4d9e28a55
#
_cell.length_a   1.000
_cell.length_b   1.000
_cell.length_c   1.000
_cell.angle_alpha   90.00
_cell.angle_beta   90.00
_cell.angle_gamma   90.00
#
_symmetry.space_group_name_H-M   'P 1'
#
loop_
_entity.id
_entity.type
_entity.pdbx_description
1 polymer ?
#
loop_
_entity_poly.entity_id
_entity_poly.type
_entity_poly.pdbx_seq_one_letter_code
_entity_poly.pdbx_strand_id
1 'polypeptide(L)'
;MARRILRFDAPDRFIAGAIGEPGKRIFHLQATEGGRISAVIVEKSQVAILARRIAEMLKDLGEGGEIGLPAAGSRLPPTAPTLTEPLNAEFRVGTIALAWDPAVNRLILEFRDDMNEEDASDAPPPMNDAPDGPDVLRVSLGPAAALIFAERALQLAAAGRPPCPNCGAPLEVTGHRCARKAAYLN
;
A
#
# COMPACT_ATOMS: atom_id res chain seq x y z
N MET A 1 9.97 25.13 -0.06
CA MET A 1 8.52 25.34 -0.26
C MET A 1 7.82 25.04 1.07
N ALA A 2 6.63 25.59 1.33
CA ALA A 2 5.89 25.20 2.53
C ALA A 2 5.43 23.74 2.39
N ARG A 3 5.55 22.95 3.47
CA ARG A 3 5.08 21.58 3.56
C ARG A 3 3.60 21.46 3.22
N ARG A 4 3.21 20.50 2.37
CA ARG A 4 1.82 20.18 2.06
C ARG A 4 1.40 18.93 2.82
N ILE A 5 0.27 19.02 3.53
CA ILE A 5 -0.36 17.86 4.19
C ILE A 5 -1.70 17.61 3.50
N LEU A 6 -1.75 16.61 2.65
CA LEU A 6 -2.95 16.17 1.95
C LEU A 6 -3.72 15.21 2.85
N ARG A 7 -4.79 15.69 3.50
CA ARG A 7 -5.58 14.92 4.47
C ARG A 7 -6.82 14.31 3.85
N PHE A 8 -7.06 13.05 4.17
CA PHE A 8 -8.25 12.27 3.86
C PHE A 8 -8.73 11.60 5.14
N ASP A 9 -9.56 12.31 5.89
CA ASP A 9 -9.97 11.88 7.24
C ASP A 9 -11.12 10.87 7.22
N ALA A 10 -11.94 10.89 6.15
CA ALA A 10 -13.03 9.94 5.92
C ALA A 10 -13.12 9.59 4.42
N PRO A 11 -12.09 8.98 3.83
CA PRO A 11 -12.06 8.73 2.39
C PRO A 11 -13.21 7.83 1.97
N ASP A 12 -13.90 8.21 0.88
CA ASP A 12 -14.88 7.38 0.20
C ASP A 12 -14.21 6.11 -0.34
N ARG A 13 -12.92 6.25 -0.70
CA ARG A 13 -12.13 5.17 -1.25
C ARG A 13 -10.63 5.39 -0.99
N PHE A 14 -9.96 4.33 -0.54
CA PHE A 14 -8.50 4.25 -0.51
C PHE A 14 -8.06 2.93 -1.11
N ILE A 15 -7.25 2.98 -2.16
CA ILE A 15 -6.88 1.79 -2.94
C ILE A 15 -5.39 1.80 -3.32
N ALA A 16 -4.86 0.60 -3.49
CA ALA A 16 -3.62 0.35 -4.22
C ALA A 16 -3.96 -0.09 -5.65
N GLY A 17 -3.22 0.42 -6.62
CA GLY A 17 -3.34 0.04 -8.02
C GLY A 17 -1.98 0.01 -8.71
N ALA A 18 -1.91 -0.57 -9.90
CA ALA A 18 -0.68 -0.62 -10.67
C ALA A 18 -0.97 -0.40 -12.15
N ILE A 19 -0.15 0.42 -12.79
CA ILE A 19 -0.21 0.72 -14.22
C ILE A 19 1.02 0.14 -14.91
N GLY A 20 0.83 -0.42 -16.09
CA GLY A 20 1.86 -1.01 -16.92
C GLY A 20 1.85 -2.53 -16.93
N GLU A 21 2.74 -3.11 -17.75
CA GLU A 21 2.86 -4.56 -17.92
C GLU A 21 3.55 -5.24 -16.74
N PRO A 22 3.27 -6.52 -16.47
CA PRO A 22 3.97 -7.28 -15.45
C PRO A 22 5.50 -7.19 -15.60
N GLY A 23 6.17 -6.70 -14.54
CA GLY A 23 7.61 -6.46 -14.54
C GLY A 23 8.02 -5.01 -14.78
N LYS A 24 7.11 -4.15 -15.28
CA LYS A 24 7.33 -2.72 -15.49
C LYS A 24 6.22 -1.88 -14.86
N ARG A 25 5.49 -2.44 -13.91
CA ARG A 25 4.36 -1.77 -13.26
C ARG A 25 4.84 -0.68 -12.31
N ILE A 26 4.17 0.46 -12.39
CA ILE A 26 4.26 1.54 -11.40
C ILE A 26 3.08 1.38 -10.46
N PHE A 27 3.36 1.26 -9.17
CA PHE A 27 2.33 1.12 -8.14
C PHE A 27 1.94 2.50 -7.61
N HIS A 28 0.67 2.65 -7.34
CA HIS A 28 0.09 3.88 -6.79
C HIS A 28 -0.81 3.55 -5.62
N LEU A 29 -0.84 4.47 -4.65
CA LEU A 29 -1.91 4.57 -3.67
C LEU A 29 -2.76 5.78 -4.02
N GLN A 30 -4.07 5.62 -4.01
CA GLN A 30 -5.00 6.69 -4.34
C GLN A 30 -6.09 6.80 -3.27
N ALA A 31 -6.28 8.02 -2.77
CA ALA A 31 -7.35 8.40 -1.87
C ALA A 31 -8.37 9.28 -2.60
N THR A 32 -9.66 9.06 -2.32
CA THR A 32 -10.76 9.87 -2.82
C THR A 32 -11.68 10.24 -1.67
N GLU A 33 -12.07 11.51 -1.56
CA GLU A 33 -12.97 12.02 -0.54
C GLU A 33 -13.72 13.24 -1.07
N GLY A 34 -15.04 13.18 -1.11
CA GLY A 34 -15.90 14.29 -1.56
C GLY A 34 -15.55 14.82 -2.97
N GLY A 35 -15.15 13.92 -3.88
CA GLY A 35 -14.72 14.28 -5.24
C GLY A 35 -13.26 14.74 -5.36
N ARG A 36 -12.56 15.00 -4.24
CA ARG A 36 -11.13 15.27 -4.23
C ARG A 36 -10.36 13.96 -4.38
N ILE A 37 -9.33 13.97 -5.20
CA ILE A 37 -8.49 12.79 -5.49
C ILE A 37 -7.04 13.20 -5.31
N SER A 38 -6.26 12.35 -4.62
CA SER A 38 -4.80 12.43 -4.58
C SER A 38 -4.20 11.04 -4.73
N ALA A 39 -3.06 10.98 -5.39
CA ALA A 39 -2.34 9.73 -5.58
C ALA A 39 -0.84 9.93 -5.31
N VAL A 40 -0.18 8.88 -4.86
CA VAL A 40 1.28 8.83 -4.66
C VAL A 40 1.85 7.58 -5.30
N ILE A 41 3.11 7.64 -5.72
CA ILE A 41 3.84 6.49 -6.26
C ILE A 41 4.50 5.73 -5.11
N VAL A 42 4.38 4.42 -5.14
CA VAL A 42 4.98 3.52 -4.13
C VAL A 42 5.70 2.36 -4.81
N GLU A 43 6.62 1.74 -4.09
CA GLU A 43 7.25 0.51 -4.53
C GLU A 43 6.33 -0.70 -4.24
N LYS A 44 6.43 -1.75 -5.05
CA LYS A 44 5.69 -3.00 -4.83
C LYS A 44 5.95 -3.60 -3.45
N SER A 45 7.19 -3.54 -2.99
CA SER A 45 7.61 -3.99 -1.66
C SER A 45 6.93 -3.19 -0.56
N GLN A 46 6.83 -1.86 -0.70
CA GLN A 46 6.15 -0.99 0.26
C GLN A 46 4.66 -1.35 0.36
N VAL A 47 3.98 -1.58 -0.77
CA VAL A 47 2.56 -2.03 -0.77
C VAL A 47 2.39 -3.34 -0.01
N ALA A 48 3.26 -4.32 -0.25
CA ALA A 48 3.18 -5.62 0.39
C ALA A 48 3.48 -5.57 1.90
N ILE A 49 4.46 -4.76 2.32
CA ILE A 49 4.82 -4.57 3.73
C ILE A 49 3.69 -3.84 4.46
N LEU A 50 3.20 -2.73 3.90
CA LEU A 50 2.10 -1.95 4.46
C LEU A 50 0.87 -2.83 4.70
N ALA A 51 0.47 -3.59 3.69
CA ALA A 51 -0.71 -4.45 3.78
C ALA A 51 -0.59 -5.51 4.87
N ARG A 52 0.59 -6.14 5.01
CA ARG A 52 0.86 -7.09 6.10
C ARG A 52 0.81 -6.42 7.47
N ARG A 53 1.44 -5.25 7.62
CA ARG A 53 1.45 -4.52 8.89
C ARG A 53 0.06 -4.07 9.32
N ILE A 54 -0.78 -3.63 8.37
CA ILE A 54 -2.19 -3.33 8.65
C ILE A 54 -2.93 -4.58 9.14
N ALA A 55 -2.78 -5.70 8.45
CA ALA A 55 -3.45 -6.95 8.82
C ALA A 55 -3.01 -7.45 10.21
N GLU A 56 -1.71 -7.41 10.51
CA GLU A 56 -1.14 -7.75 11.81
C GLU A 56 -1.70 -6.86 12.92
N MET A 57 -1.63 -5.53 12.76
CA MET A 57 -2.15 -4.56 13.73
C MET A 57 -3.64 -4.75 14.00
N LEU A 58 -4.45 -4.90 12.96
CA LEU A 58 -5.88 -5.11 13.12
C LEU A 58 -6.20 -6.43 13.83
N LYS A 59 -5.43 -7.48 13.57
CA LYS A 59 -5.55 -8.76 14.25
C LYS A 59 -5.26 -8.60 15.75
N ASP A 60 -4.14 -7.97 16.11
CA ASP A 60 -3.72 -7.77 17.49
C ASP A 60 -4.76 -6.94 18.28
N LEU A 61 -5.26 -5.84 17.67
CA LEU A 61 -6.31 -5.00 18.25
C LEU A 61 -7.63 -5.77 18.40
N GLY A 62 -7.98 -6.65 17.46
CA GLY A 62 -9.17 -7.49 17.53
C GLY A 62 -9.07 -8.56 18.60
N GLU A 63 -7.92 -9.21 18.75
CA GLU A 63 -7.63 -10.20 19.80
C GLU A 63 -7.60 -9.53 21.19
N GLY A 64 -7.13 -8.28 21.28
CA GLY A 64 -7.17 -7.46 22.48
C GLY A 64 -8.57 -6.95 22.86
N GLY A 65 -9.58 -7.15 21.99
CA GLY A 65 -10.95 -6.66 22.21
C GLY A 65 -11.12 -5.15 22.02
N GLU A 66 -10.12 -4.47 21.48
CA GLU A 66 -10.14 -3.01 21.27
C GLU A 66 -11.01 -2.62 20.07
N ILE A 67 -11.14 -3.50 19.09
CA ILE A 67 -11.95 -3.27 17.89
C ILE A 67 -12.82 -4.49 17.56
N GLY A 68 -14.03 -4.21 17.04
CA GLY A 68 -14.84 -5.22 16.36
C GLY A 68 -14.36 -5.40 14.93
N LEU A 69 -13.68 -6.51 14.62
CA LEU A 69 -13.39 -6.86 13.23
C LEU A 69 -14.64 -7.45 12.57
N PRO A 70 -14.86 -7.15 11.26
CA PRO A 70 -15.86 -7.89 10.51
C PRO A 70 -15.53 -9.38 10.55
N ALA A 71 -16.56 -10.22 10.67
CA ALA A 71 -16.38 -11.67 10.69
C ALA A 71 -15.51 -12.12 9.51
N ALA A 72 -14.60 -13.06 9.76
CA ALA A 72 -13.79 -13.68 8.72
C ALA A 72 -14.72 -14.19 7.59
N GLY A 73 -14.65 -13.58 6.42
CA GLY A 73 -15.58 -13.84 5.31
C GLY A 73 -16.42 -12.63 4.88
N SER A 74 -16.20 -11.44 5.44
CA SER A 74 -16.66 -10.19 4.79
C SER A 74 -16.12 -10.22 3.36
N ARG A 75 -17.00 -10.59 2.42
CA ARG A 75 -16.57 -10.81 1.03
C ARG A 75 -16.06 -9.51 0.47
N LEU A 76 -14.80 -9.53 0.06
CA LEU A 76 -14.29 -8.48 -0.80
C LEU A 76 -15.26 -8.28 -1.97
N PRO A 77 -15.58 -7.04 -2.36
CA PRO A 77 -16.34 -6.81 -3.57
C PRO A 77 -15.75 -7.62 -4.72
N PRO A 78 -16.58 -8.25 -5.58
CA PRO A 78 -16.09 -9.17 -6.62
C PRO A 78 -15.13 -8.49 -7.60
N THR A 79 -15.29 -7.18 -7.79
CA THR A 79 -14.45 -6.39 -8.70
C THR A 79 -13.41 -5.61 -7.92
N ALA A 80 -12.14 -5.75 -8.29
CA ALA A 80 -11.09 -4.89 -7.76
C ALA A 80 -11.33 -3.44 -8.22
N PRO A 81 -11.25 -2.45 -7.31
CA PRO A 81 -11.38 -1.06 -7.69
C PRO A 81 -10.20 -0.65 -8.59
N THR A 82 -10.50 0.13 -9.63
CA THR A 82 -9.50 0.69 -10.54
C THR A 82 -9.09 2.09 -10.10
N LEU A 83 -7.86 2.49 -10.42
CA LEU A 83 -7.41 3.87 -10.24
C LEU A 83 -8.28 4.82 -11.08
N THR A 84 -8.57 5.97 -10.53
CA THR A 84 -9.31 7.03 -11.22
C THR A 84 -8.33 7.89 -12.01
N GLU A 85 -8.63 8.14 -13.27
CA GLU A 85 -7.86 9.02 -14.14
C GLU A 85 -8.43 10.46 -14.16
N PRO A 86 -7.60 11.50 -14.44
CA PRO A 86 -6.17 11.43 -14.71
C PRO A 86 -5.36 11.12 -13.45
N LEU A 87 -4.34 10.26 -13.58
CA LEU A 87 -3.51 9.85 -12.48
C LEU A 87 -2.26 10.74 -12.38
N ASN A 88 -2.40 11.85 -11.67
CA ASN A 88 -1.28 12.72 -11.33
C ASN A 88 -0.81 12.38 -9.93
N ALA A 89 0.39 11.78 -9.84
CA ALA A 89 0.98 11.50 -8.53
C ALA A 89 1.59 12.77 -7.93
N GLU A 90 1.29 13.02 -6.66
CA GLU A 90 1.82 14.17 -5.91
C GLU A 90 3.34 14.05 -5.70
N PHE A 91 3.78 12.83 -5.34
CA PHE A 91 5.19 12.49 -5.10
C PHE A 91 5.41 10.97 -5.10
N ARG A 92 6.69 10.57 -4.97
CA ARG A 92 7.09 9.19 -4.69
C ARG A 92 7.34 9.05 -3.20
N VAL A 93 6.77 8.01 -2.60
CA VAL A 93 6.85 7.75 -1.16
C VAL A 93 8.23 7.22 -0.78
N GLY A 94 8.89 7.87 0.15
CA GLY A 94 10.05 7.36 0.87
C GLY A 94 9.61 6.57 2.10
N THR A 95 9.12 7.23 3.12
CA THR A 95 8.71 6.64 4.39
C THR A 95 7.18 6.46 4.49
N ILE A 96 6.78 5.35 5.11
CA ILE A 96 5.39 5.07 5.47
C ILE A 96 5.31 4.91 6.98
N ALA A 97 4.44 5.70 7.62
CA ALA A 97 4.13 5.57 9.03
C ALA A 97 2.70 5.04 9.22
N LEU A 98 2.50 4.25 10.27
CA LEU A 98 1.26 3.60 10.63
C LEU A 98 1.00 3.81 12.11
N ALA A 99 -0.18 4.29 12.49
CA ALA A 99 -0.61 4.46 13.87
C ALA A 99 -2.08 4.10 14.05
N TRP A 100 -2.42 3.66 15.25
CA TRP A 100 -3.80 3.46 15.68
C TRP A 100 -4.23 4.61 16.57
N ASP A 101 -5.38 5.21 16.27
CA ASP A 101 -6.03 6.21 17.11
C ASP A 101 -7.27 5.59 17.78
N PRO A 102 -7.17 5.22 19.08
CA PRO A 102 -8.26 4.59 19.80
C PRO A 102 -9.41 5.57 20.08
N ALA A 103 -9.16 6.88 20.13
CA ALA A 103 -10.19 7.87 20.45
C ALA A 103 -11.25 7.98 19.36
N VAL A 104 -10.85 7.78 18.10
CA VAL A 104 -11.74 7.83 16.94
C VAL A 104 -11.91 6.47 16.26
N ASN A 105 -11.30 5.41 16.81
CA ASN A 105 -11.31 4.04 16.27
C ASN A 105 -10.86 4.00 14.81
N ARG A 106 -9.67 4.59 14.55
CA ARG A 106 -9.15 4.72 13.18
C ARG A 106 -7.68 4.38 13.08
N LEU A 107 -7.35 3.80 11.94
CA LEU A 107 -5.99 3.60 11.48
C LEU A 107 -5.54 4.84 10.72
N ILE A 108 -4.42 5.43 11.12
CA ILE A 108 -3.80 6.58 10.46
C ILE A 108 -2.61 6.09 9.66
N LEU A 109 -2.63 6.36 8.37
CA LEU A 109 -1.55 6.10 7.43
C LEU A 109 -0.93 7.42 7.00
N GLU A 110 0.38 7.51 7.03
CA GLU A 110 1.11 8.69 6.58
C GLU A 110 2.18 8.27 5.56
N PHE A 111 2.10 8.86 4.36
CA PHE A 111 3.01 8.62 3.25
C PHE A 111 3.81 9.90 3.04
N ARG A 112 5.15 9.83 3.06
CA ARG A 112 6.04 11.00 3.06
C ARG A 112 6.90 11.06 1.81
N ASP A 113 7.13 12.28 1.32
CA ASP A 113 8.07 12.62 0.27
C ASP A 113 9.45 12.91 0.87
N ASP A 114 10.11 11.89 1.40
CA ASP A 114 11.41 11.97 2.05
C ASP A 114 12.47 11.06 1.40
N MET A 115 12.30 10.74 0.11
CA MET A 115 13.22 9.89 -0.66
C MET A 115 14.67 10.41 -0.70
N ASN A 116 14.87 11.71 -0.53
CA ASN A 116 16.18 12.37 -0.67
C ASN A 116 16.78 12.81 0.68
N GLU A 117 16.18 12.45 1.79
CA GLU A 117 16.74 12.76 3.10
C GLU A 117 17.82 11.74 3.45
N GLU A 118 19.09 12.20 3.48
CA GLU A 118 20.27 11.36 3.78
C GLU A 118 20.33 10.86 5.23
N ASP A 119 19.54 11.45 6.12
CA ASP A 119 19.47 11.14 7.55
C ASP A 119 18.22 10.31 7.93
N ALA A 120 17.94 9.24 7.17
CA ALA A 120 16.89 8.31 7.56
C ALA A 120 17.29 7.62 8.89
N SER A 121 16.79 8.12 10.00
CA SER A 121 16.83 7.40 11.26
C SER A 121 16.08 6.08 11.12
N ASP A 122 16.59 4.99 11.70
CA ASP A 122 15.94 3.66 11.66
C ASP A 122 14.52 3.66 12.26
N ALA A 123 14.16 4.69 13.03
CA ALA A 123 12.84 4.87 13.60
C ALA A 123 11.99 5.80 12.70
N PRO A 124 10.76 5.40 12.36
CA PRO A 124 9.88 6.31 11.62
C PRO A 124 9.66 7.59 12.43
N PRO A 125 9.85 8.77 11.82
CA PRO A 125 9.66 10.03 12.52
C PRO A 125 8.21 10.15 13.00
N PRO A 126 7.97 10.83 14.14
CA PRO A 126 6.63 10.98 14.69
C PRO A 126 5.69 11.66 13.69
N MET A 127 4.44 11.21 13.63
CA MET A 127 3.39 11.90 12.87
C MET A 127 3.16 13.27 13.49
N ASN A 128 3.62 14.33 12.83
CA ASN A 128 3.42 15.71 13.25
C ASN A 128 3.10 16.61 12.06
N ASP A 129 2.69 17.83 12.36
CA ASP A 129 2.34 18.87 11.38
C ASP A 129 3.37 19.99 11.34
N ALA A 130 4.60 19.73 11.74
CA ALA A 130 5.67 20.72 11.71
C ALA A 130 5.83 21.30 10.28
N PRO A 131 5.99 22.60 10.12
CA PRO A 131 5.98 23.26 8.81
C PRO A 131 7.20 22.97 7.94
N ASP A 132 8.25 22.46 8.55
CA ASP A 132 9.56 22.15 7.95
C ASP A 132 9.77 20.70 7.56
N GLY A 133 8.72 19.88 7.66
CA GLY A 133 8.77 18.46 7.24
C GLY A 133 8.52 18.25 5.74
N PRO A 134 8.65 16.98 5.26
CA PRO A 134 8.34 16.60 3.89
C PRO A 134 6.84 16.74 3.60
N ASP A 135 6.48 16.80 2.32
CA ASP A 135 5.08 16.67 1.88
C ASP A 135 4.51 15.32 2.32
N VAL A 136 3.22 15.31 2.64
CA VAL A 136 2.55 14.13 3.22
C VAL A 136 1.18 13.92 2.60
N LEU A 137 0.89 12.67 2.28
CA LEU A 137 -0.48 12.16 2.14
C LEU A 137 -0.84 11.43 3.44
N ARG A 138 -1.85 11.92 4.17
CA ARG A 138 -2.37 11.31 5.39
C ARG A 138 -3.78 10.78 5.18
N VAL A 139 -3.99 9.52 5.47
CA VAL A 139 -5.26 8.83 5.26
C VAL A 139 -5.72 8.18 6.55
N SER A 140 -6.98 8.37 6.92
CA SER A 140 -7.59 7.79 8.12
C SER A 140 -8.66 6.76 7.73
N LEU A 141 -8.49 5.50 8.15
CA LEU A 141 -9.37 4.39 7.79
C LEU A 141 -10.02 3.77 9.01
N GLY A 142 -11.31 3.47 8.91
CA GLY A 142 -11.94 2.56 9.88
C GLY A 142 -11.44 1.12 9.70
N PRO A 143 -11.56 0.26 10.74
CA PRO A 143 -11.02 -1.12 10.72
C PRO A 143 -11.44 -1.95 9.51
N ALA A 144 -12.72 -1.89 9.14
CA ALA A 144 -13.25 -2.64 8.00
C ALA A 144 -12.63 -2.19 6.66
N ALA A 145 -12.53 -0.86 6.44
CA ALA A 145 -11.93 -0.31 5.23
C ALA A 145 -10.42 -0.63 5.16
N ALA A 146 -9.73 -0.56 6.28
CA ALA A 146 -8.32 -0.90 6.38
C ALA A 146 -8.06 -2.39 6.09
N LEU A 147 -8.92 -3.28 6.57
CA LEU A 147 -8.84 -4.72 6.27
C LEU A 147 -9.06 -5.00 4.78
N ILE A 148 -10.09 -4.41 4.17
CA ILE A 148 -10.37 -4.54 2.74
C ILE A 148 -9.18 -4.01 1.91
N PHE A 149 -8.63 -2.87 2.29
CA PHE A 149 -7.44 -2.33 1.63
C PHE A 149 -6.26 -3.30 1.72
N ALA A 150 -5.96 -3.83 2.92
CA ALA A 150 -4.84 -4.74 3.14
C ALA A 150 -4.98 -6.02 2.31
N GLU A 151 -6.15 -6.65 2.29
CA GLU A 151 -6.41 -7.85 1.50
C GLU A 151 -6.24 -7.60 -0.01
N ARG A 152 -6.78 -6.48 -0.53
CA ARG A 152 -6.64 -6.10 -1.93
C ARG A 152 -5.21 -5.77 -2.32
N ALA A 153 -4.50 -5.05 -1.46
CA ALA A 153 -3.11 -4.69 -1.67
C ALA A 153 -2.20 -5.94 -1.70
N LEU A 154 -2.45 -6.93 -0.85
CA LEU A 154 -1.75 -8.23 -0.90
C LEU A 154 -2.03 -8.98 -2.20
N GLN A 155 -3.29 -9.04 -2.65
CA GLN A 155 -3.65 -9.65 -3.93
C GLN A 155 -2.95 -8.96 -5.10
N LEU A 156 -2.96 -7.61 -5.12
CA LEU A 156 -2.26 -6.82 -6.13
C LEU A 156 -0.76 -7.09 -6.15
N ALA A 157 -0.14 -7.11 -4.96
CA ALA A 157 1.29 -7.40 -4.84
C ALA A 157 1.63 -8.84 -5.24
N ALA A 158 0.74 -9.80 -4.98
CA ALA A 158 0.90 -11.20 -5.39
C ALA A 158 0.66 -11.41 -6.89
N ALA A 159 -0.13 -10.55 -7.55
CA ALA A 159 -0.43 -10.61 -8.98
C ALA A 159 0.79 -10.22 -9.85
N GLY A 160 1.93 -10.83 -9.56
CA GLY A 160 3.18 -10.74 -10.32
C GLY A 160 3.22 -11.73 -11.49
N ARG A 161 4.41 -11.83 -12.12
CA ARG A 161 4.69 -12.90 -13.08
C ARG A 161 4.59 -14.24 -12.36
N PRO A 162 3.92 -15.26 -12.97
CA PRO A 162 3.82 -16.57 -12.35
C PRO A 162 5.23 -17.18 -12.16
N PRO A 163 5.48 -17.90 -11.07
CA PRO A 163 6.75 -18.57 -10.88
C PRO A 163 6.89 -19.74 -11.88
N CYS A 164 8.10 -19.95 -12.35
CA CYS A 164 8.42 -21.13 -13.15
C CYS A 164 8.22 -22.41 -12.32
N PRO A 165 7.47 -23.40 -12.79
CA PRO A 165 7.22 -24.63 -12.04
C PRO A 165 8.50 -25.44 -11.76
N ASN A 166 9.57 -25.23 -12.54
CA ASN A 166 10.81 -25.96 -12.38
C ASN A 166 11.84 -25.31 -11.47
N CYS A 167 11.99 -23.96 -11.53
CA CYS A 167 13.04 -23.25 -10.79
C CYS A 167 12.52 -22.15 -9.85
N GLY A 168 11.20 -21.86 -9.88
CA GLY A 168 10.61 -20.82 -9.04
C GLY A 168 10.87 -19.37 -9.50
N ALA A 169 11.74 -19.16 -10.49
CA ALA A 169 12.00 -17.82 -11.02
C ALA A 169 10.77 -17.27 -11.75
N PRO A 170 10.57 -15.91 -11.74
CA PRO A 170 9.45 -15.30 -12.45
C PRO A 170 9.50 -15.62 -13.96
N LEU A 171 8.37 -16.04 -14.52
CA LEU A 171 8.23 -16.25 -15.96
C LEU A 171 8.03 -14.92 -16.68
N GLU A 172 8.87 -14.64 -17.69
CA GLU A 172 8.62 -13.57 -18.64
C GLU A 172 7.49 -13.97 -19.60
N VAL A 173 6.82 -12.97 -20.21
CA VAL A 173 5.79 -13.24 -21.24
C VAL A 173 6.38 -14.03 -22.40
N THR A 174 7.65 -13.79 -22.72
CA THR A 174 8.44 -14.50 -23.74
C THR A 174 9.08 -15.80 -23.23
N GLY A 175 8.79 -16.20 -21.99
CA GLY A 175 9.43 -17.32 -21.31
C GLY A 175 10.77 -16.91 -20.65
N HIS A 176 11.45 -17.86 -20.00
CA HIS A 176 12.78 -17.65 -19.46
C HIS A 176 13.67 -18.87 -19.69
N ARG A 177 14.98 -18.66 -19.69
CA ARG A 177 15.94 -19.77 -19.68
C ARG A 177 15.95 -20.39 -18.28
N CYS A 178 15.29 -21.55 -18.16
CA CYS A 178 15.23 -22.26 -16.89
C CYS A 178 16.52 -23.00 -16.62
N ALA A 179 17.29 -22.59 -15.62
CA ALA A 179 18.55 -23.24 -15.24
C ALA A 179 18.38 -24.74 -14.90
N ARG A 180 17.22 -25.12 -14.32
CA ARG A 180 16.91 -26.54 -14.02
C ARG A 180 16.53 -27.34 -15.26
N LYS A 181 15.98 -26.71 -16.30
CA LYS A 181 15.64 -27.42 -17.55
C LYS A 181 16.87 -27.68 -18.41
N ALA A 182 17.90 -26.82 -18.31
CA ALA A 182 19.19 -27.01 -18.98
C ALA A 182 20.02 -28.15 -18.37
N ALA A 183 19.82 -28.48 -17.10
CA ALA A 183 20.52 -29.54 -16.40
C ALA A 183 20.05 -30.96 -16.78
N TYR A 184 18.94 -31.12 -17.48
CA TYR A 184 18.41 -32.41 -17.91
C TYR A 184 18.66 -32.73 -19.42
N LEU A 185 19.45 -31.89 -20.09
CA LEU A 185 19.77 -32.05 -21.52
C LEU A 185 21.23 -32.48 -21.78
N ASN A 186 21.93 -33.01 -20.74
CA ASN A 186 23.23 -33.70 -20.87
C ASN A 186 23.10 -35.12 -20.47
#